data_4ceb97f41abf81a5bf8f400ef1457f59
#
_entry.id   4ceb97f41abf81a5bf8f400ef1457f59
#
_cell.length_a   1.000
_cell.length_b   1.000
_cell.length_c   1.000
_cell.angle_alpha   90.00
_cell.angle_beta   90.00
_cell.angle_gamma   90.00
#
_symmetry.space_group_name_H-M   'P 1'
#
loop_
_entity.id
_entity.type
_entity.pdbx_description
1 polymer ?
#
loop_
_entity_poly.entity_id
_entity_poly.type
_entity_poly.pdbx_seq_one_letter_code
_entity_poly.pdbx_strand_id
1 'polypeptide(L)'
;MLMNSNEYLNIVESIKQEIRTAQYRATVSVNRELLVLYHSIGEVINEHKTWGNRFVENLAADIKISFPDATGYSVRNLKYMAKFALRFPDKEIVQAALAQITWYHHIALMDKVKSADEHIWYAEQVAKNGWSRNVLVHQIESGLYQRQVLAEKVSNFESRLPSPQSELAAQTMKDPYIFDFIPFKEDMIERDIEQALVKDVTKLLLELGTGFAFLGNQYHLNVGGDDFYIDLLFYNLNLRCYVVIELKTGEFKPEYAGQLNFYLSAVDGILKKGQDNPSIGLLLCKSKNDLVAEYSLKDMSKPIGVSAYQITSNLPKELERQLPSVEDIQKRIKN
;
A
#
# COMPACT_ATOMS: atom_id res chain seq x y z
N MET A 1 49.59 -6.13 14.11
CA MET A 1 48.52 -6.89 13.41
C MET A 1 47.77 -5.88 12.56
N LEU A 2 47.88 -5.97 11.24
CA LEU A 2 47.06 -5.12 10.35
C LEU A 2 45.66 -5.72 10.34
N MET A 3 44.71 -4.94 10.83
CA MET A 3 43.28 -5.30 10.86
C MET A 3 42.81 -5.58 9.43
N ASN A 4 42.22 -6.76 9.19
CA ASN A 4 41.69 -7.09 7.87
C ASN A 4 40.57 -6.10 7.53
N SER A 5 40.74 -5.36 6.44
CA SER A 5 39.82 -4.28 6.05
C SER A 5 38.34 -4.76 5.91
N ASN A 6 38.15 -6.00 5.47
CA ASN A 6 36.81 -6.59 5.33
C ASN A 6 36.19 -6.95 6.70
N GLU A 7 37.00 -7.43 7.66
CA GLU A 7 36.55 -7.74 9.01
C GLU A 7 36.10 -6.46 9.75
N TYR A 8 36.89 -5.39 9.62
CA TYR A 8 36.54 -4.08 10.15
C TYR A 8 35.22 -3.54 9.59
N LEU A 9 35.03 -3.62 8.25
CA LEU A 9 33.80 -3.17 7.59
C LEU A 9 32.58 -3.95 8.08
N ASN A 10 32.70 -5.26 8.26
CA ASN A 10 31.62 -6.10 8.77
C ASN A 10 31.25 -5.74 10.22
N ILE A 11 32.24 -5.50 11.08
CA ILE A 11 32.02 -5.05 12.47
C ILE A 11 31.32 -3.69 12.48
N VAL A 12 31.79 -2.74 11.69
CA VAL A 12 31.18 -1.40 11.59
C VAL A 12 29.72 -1.49 11.11
N GLU A 13 29.43 -2.33 10.12
CA GLU A 13 28.05 -2.47 9.63
C GLU A 13 27.14 -3.16 10.66
N SER A 14 27.65 -4.17 11.39
CA SER A 14 26.94 -4.77 12.52
C SER A 14 26.60 -3.75 13.59
N ILE A 15 27.56 -2.93 14.02
CA ILE A 15 27.35 -1.87 15.01
C ILE A 15 26.33 -0.83 14.52
N LYS A 16 26.43 -0.39 13.27
CA LYS A 16 25.43 0.52 12.68
C LYS A 16 24.04 -0.07 12.70
N GLN A 17 23.91 -1.37 12.39
CA GLN A 17 22.62 -2.06 12.43
C GLN A 17 22.06 -2.15 13.86
N GLU A 18 22.92 -2.43 14.85
CA GLU A 18 22.53 -2.43 16.26
C GLU A 18 22.05 -1.04 16.72
N ILE A 19 22.76 0.03 16.35
CA ILE A 19 22.37 1.41 16.65
C ILE A 19 21.00 1.73 16.04
N ARG A 20 20.79 1.43 14.74
CA ARG A 20 19.50 1.64 14.07
C ARG A 20 18.37 0.87 14.75
N THR A 21 18.62 -0.38 15.11
CA THR A 21 17.65 -1.23 15.80
C THR A 21 17.30 -0.68 17.18
N ALA A 22 18.29 -0.21 17.94
CA ALA A 22 18.09 0.39 19.25
C ALA A 22 17.29 1.70 19.15
N GLN A 23 17.62 2.58 18.18
CA GLN A 23 16.88 3.81 17.91
C GLN A 23 15.42 3.53 17.53
N TYR A 24 15.19 2.55 16.65
CA TYR A 24 13.84 2.13 16.29
C TYR A 24 13.03 1.63 17.49
N ARG A 25 13.62 0.74 18.30
CA ARG A 25 12.97 0.23 19.54
C ARG A 25 12.63 1.34 20.51
N ALA A 26 13.54 2.30 20.72
CA ALA A 26 13.31 3.45 21.58
C ALA A 26 12.13 4.30 21.06
N THR A 27 12.09 4.59 19.77
CA THR A 27 10.99 5.34 19.15
C THR A 27 9.64 4.63 19.32
N VAL A 28 9.58 3.32 19.07
CA VAL A 28 8.36 2.51 19.24
C VAL A 28 7.93 2.49 20.70
N SER A 29 8.88 2.38 21.66
CA SER A 29 8.56 2.39 23.09
C SER A 29 7.96 3.72 23.54
N VAL A 30 8.56 4.84 23.14
CA VAL A 30 8.03 6.19 23.45
C VAL A 30 6.63 6.37 22.85
N ASN A 31 6.43 5.95 21.62
CA ASN A 31 5.14 6.05 20.95
C ASN A 31 4.08 5.18 21.65
N ARG A 32 4.46 3.98 22.11
CA ARG A 32 3.57 3.09 22.89
C ARG A 32 3.09 3.77 24.17
N GLU A 33 4.01 4.31 24.98
CA GLU A 33 3.66 5.00 26.20
C GLU A 33 2.75 6.21 25.96
N LEU A 34 3.00 6.96 24.89
CA LEU A 34 2.18 8.09 24.50
C LEU A 34 0.75 7.65 24.13
N LEU A 35 0.60 6.57 23.35
CA LEU A 35 -0.72 6.07 22.96
C LEU A 35 -1.49 5.49 24.14
N VAL A 36 -0.82 4.79 25.05
CA VAL A 36 -1.43 4.29 26.30
C VAL A 36 -1.92 5.45 27.17
N LEU A 37 -1.10 6.50 27.31
CA LEU A 37 -1.49 7.71 28.02
C LEU A 37 -2.71 8.38 27.36
N TYR A 38 -2.69 8.56 26.04
CA TYR A 38 -3.78 9.18 25.31
C TYR A 38 -5.06 8.35 25.39
N HIS A 39 -4.94 7.02 25.34
CA HIS A 39 -6.08 6.13 25.55
C HIS A 39 -6.67 6.30 26.95
N SER A 40 -5.84 6.27 28.02
CA SER A 40 -6.30 6.43 29.39
C SER A 40 -6.97 7.80 29.65
N ILE A 41 -6.41 8.88 29.08
CA ILE A 41 -7.05 10.20 29.13
C ILE A 41 -8.40 10.16 28.42
N GLY A 42 -8.46 9.49 27.28
CA GLY A 42 -9.70 9.30 26.51
C GLY A 42 -10.78 8.54 27.28
N GLU A 43 -10.41 7.49 28.03
CA GLU A 43 -11.32 6.75 28.92
C GLU A 43 -11.93 7.69 29.98
N VAL A 44 -11.07 8.43 30.71
CA VAL A 44 -11.51 9.39 31.73
C VAL A 44 -12.46 10.44 31.15
N ILE A 45 -12.18 10.96 29.95
CA ILE A 45 -13.06 11.93 29.29
C ILE A 45 -14.43 11.27 28.97
N ASN A 46 -14.44 10.02 28.53
CA ASN A 46 -15.66 9.31 28.19
C ASN A 46 -16.50 8.96 29.44
N GLU A 47 -15.88 8.61 30.54
CA GLU A 47 -16.53 8.37 31.83
C GLU A 47 -17.27 9.63 32.33
N HIS A 48 -16.67 10.81 32.09
CA HIS A 48 -17.23 12.11 32.52
C HIS A 48 -17.97 12.85 31.40
N LYS A 49 -18.43 12.16 30.38
CA LYS A 49 -19.11 12.73 29.21
C LYS A 49 -20.36 13.56 29.55
N THR A 50 -21.01 13.25 30.65
CA THR A 50 -22.16 14.02 31.16
C THR A 50 -21.84 15.43 31.59
N TRP A 51 -20.57 15.75 31.89
CA TRP A 51 -20.10 17.09 32.27
C TRP A 51 -20.00 18.06 31.09
N GLY A 52 -20.17 17.56 29.86
CA GLY A 52 -20.24 18.34 28.62
C GLY A 52 -18.89 18.89 28.15
N ASN A 53 -18.97 19.79 27.15
CA ASN A 53 -17.76 20.36 26.50
C ASN A 53 -16.89 21.18 27.48
N ARG A 54 -17.48 21.81 28.49
CA ARG A 54 -16.73 22.61 29.49
C ARG A 54 -15.70 21.78 30.27
N PHE A 55 -15.97 20.49 30.50
CA PHE A 55 -15.02 19.60 31.15
C PHE A 55 -13.73 19.48 30.33
N VAL A 56 -13.82 19.24 29.02
CA VAL A 56 -12.65 19.09 28.15
C VAL A 56 -11.89 20.42 27.99
N GLU A 57 -12.59 21.54 27.97
CA GLU A 57 -11.99 22.89 27.92
C GLU A 57 -11.21 23.20 29.20
N ASN A 58 -11.80 22.95 30.37
CA ASN A 58 -11.15 23.14 31.65
C ASN A 58 -9.94 22.19 31.80
N LEU A 59 -10.10 20.90 31.44
CA LEU A 59 -8.99 19.94 31.48
C LEU A 59 -7.82 20.40 30.61
N ALA A 60 -8.07 20.91 29.40
CA ALA A 60 -7.03 21.44 28.53
C ALA A 60 -6.30 22.65 29.15
N ALA A 61 -7.05 23.55 29.83
CA ALA A 61 -6.49 24.71 30.49
C ALA A 61 -5.64 24.31 31.72
N ASP A 62 -6.14 23.40 32.54
CA ASP A 62 -5.43 22.93 33.77
C ASP A 62 -4.15 22.17 33.39
N ILE A 63 -4.19 21.31 32.36
CA ILE A 63 -2.98 20.65 31.84
C ILE A 63 -1.95 21.70 31.38
N LYS A 64 -2.39 22.73 30.64
CA LYS A 64 -1.50 23.79 30.16
C LYS A 64 -0.86 24.60 31.28
N ILE A 65 -1.58 24.83 32.38
CA ILE A 65 -1.03 25.48 33.59
C ILE A 65 -0.02 24.60 34.28
N SER A 66 -0.35 23.32 34.48
CA SER A 66 0.50 22.37 35.20
C SER A 66 1.74 21.93 34.42
N PHE A 67 1.63 21.90 33.08
CA PHE A 67 2.67 21.44 32.15
C PHE A 67 2.84 22.42 31.00
N PRO A 68 3.39 23.63 31.23
CA PRO A 68 3.43 24.71 30.23
C PRO A 68 4.19 24.36 28.94
N ASP A 69 5.21 23.49 29.05
CA ASP A 69 6.03 23.03 27.93
C ASP A 69 5.44 21.81 27.18
N ALA A 70 4.42 21.13 27.75
CA ALA A 70 3.81 19.98 27.16
C ALA A 70 2.94 20.37 25.95
N THR A 71 3.10 19.62 24.87
CA THR A 71 2.30 19.77 23.64
C THR A 71 1.34 18.58 23.48
N GLY A 72 0.31 18.73 22.66
CA GLY A 72 -0.59 17.63 22.37
C GLY A 72 -1.85 17.53 23.22
N TYR A 73 -2.10 18.47 24.14
CA TYR A 73 -3.27 18.46 25.05
C TYR A 73 -4.30 19.57 24.74
N SER A 74 -4.39 20.01 23.47
CA SER A 74 -5.45 20.93 23.05
C SER A 74 -6.82 20.27 23.15
N VAL A 75 -7.87 21.08 23.29
CA VAL A 75 -9.28 20.62 23.33
C VAL A 75 -9.59 19.70 22.15
N ARG A 76 -9.11 20.03 20.95
CA ARG A 76 -9.27 19.19 19.75
C ARG A 76 -8.60 17.82 19.95
N ASN A 77 -7.39 17.79 20.45
CA ASN A 77 -6.64 16.55 20.62
C ASN A 77 -7.22 15.68 21.75
N LEU A 78 -7.68 16.27 22.84
CA LEU A 78 -8.39 15.56 23.91
C LEU A 78 -9.69 14.91 23.39
N LYS A 79 -10.41 15.56 22.48
CA LYS A 79 -11.56 14.95 21.80
C LYS A 79 -11.16 13.76 20.91
N TYR A 80 -9.98 13.81 20.25
CA TYR A 80 -9.46 12.65 19.52
C TYR A 80 -9.05 11.51 20.46
N MET A 81 -8.49 11.80 21.63
CA MET A 81 -8.19 10.77 22.63
C MET A 81 -9.46 10.07 23.11
N ALA A 82 -10.53 10.81 23.38
CA ALA A 82 -11.84 10.25 23.72
C ALA A 82 -12.40 9.37 22.59
N LYS A 83 -12.32 9.84 21.33
CA LYS A 83 -12.75 9.07 20.14
C LYS A 83 -11.93 7.80 19.97
N PHE A 84 -10.61 7.85 20.23
CA PHE A 84 -9.70 6.72 20.16
C PHE A 84 -10.02 5.65 21.19
N ALA A 85 -10.21 6.04 22.44
CA ALA A 85 -10.58 5.12 23.53
C ALA A 85 -11.95 4.45 23.31
N LEU A 86 -12.92 5.18 22.73
CA LEU A 86 -14.21 4.59 22.33
C LEU A 86 -14.08 3.58 21.21
N ARG A 87 -13.18 3.84 20.24
CA ARG A 87 -12.96 2.93 19.10
C ARG A 87 -12.23 1.67 19.51
N PHE A 88 -11.30 1.77 20.45
CA PHE A 88 -10.45 0.69 20.93
C PHE A 88 -10.56 0.53 22.45
N PRO A 89 -11.63 -0.11 22.96
CA PRO A 89 -11.78 -0.31 24.40
C PRO A 89 -10.75 -1.29 24.97
N ASP A 90 -10.15 -2.13 24.15
CA ASP A 90 -9.11 -3.07 24.54
C ASP A 90 -7.71 -2.44 24.49
N LYS A 91 -7.08 -2.31 25.67
CA LYS A 91 -5.73 -1.75 25.81
C LYS A 91 -4.63 -2.63 25.21
N GLU A 92 -4.84 -3.95 25.11
CA GLU A 92 -3.84 -4.84 24.51
C GLU A 92 -3.67 -4.55 23.02
N ILE A 93 -4.77 -4.29 22.30
CA ILE A 93 -4.73 -3.88 20.89
C ILE A 93 -3.96 -2.56 20.72
N VAL A 94 -4.19 -1.59 21.63
CA VAL A 94 -3.50 -0.30 21.58
C VAL A 94 -1.99 -0.47 21.78
N GLN A 95 -1.58 -1.33 22.69
CA GLN A 95 -0.16 -1.59 23.00
C GLN A 95 0.55 -2.40 21.91
N ALA A 96 -0.12 -3.30 21.26
CA ALA A 96 0.47 -4.24 20.30
C ALA A 96 0.47 -3.70 18.85
N ALA A 97 -0.69 -3.61 18.24
CA ALA A 97 -0.83 -3.30 16.82
C ALA A 97 -0.72 -1.80 16.54
N LEU A 98 -1.38 -0.98 17.37
CA LEU A 98 -1.52 0.45 17.11
C LEU A 98 -0.27 1.27 17.50
N ALA A 99 0.54 0.79 18.45
CA ALA A 99 1.74 1.49 18.92
C ALA A 99 2.86 1.64 17.86
N GLN A 100 2.75 0.97 16.74
CA GLN A 100 3.77 0.98 15.68
C GLN A 100 3.72 2.23 14.78
N ILE A 101 2.63 3.00 14.84
CA ILE A 101 2.43 4.19 14.01
C ILE A 101 2.19 5.42 14.89
N THR A 102 2.44 6.62 14.34
CA THR A 102 2.35 7.85 15.11
C THR A 102 0.91 8.26 15.37
N TRP A 103 0.69 9.07 16.42
CA TRP A 103 -0.62 9.65 16.73
C TRP A 103 -1.28 10.39 15.56
N TYR A 104 -0.48 11.06 14.72
CA TYR A 104 -1.01 11.76 13.53
C TYR A 104 -1.61 10.82 12.48
N HIS A 105 -1.10 9.57 12.36
CA HIS A 105 -1.72 8.55 11.53
C HIS A 105 -3.07 8.13 12.13
N HIS A 106 -3.14 7.94 13.46
CA HIS A 106 -4.41 7.60 14.13
C HIS A 106 -5.48 8.68 13.97
N ILE A 107 -5.10 9.97 14.05
CA ILE A 107 -6.03 11.07 13.77
C ILE A 107 -6.60 10.95 12.35
N ALA A 108 -5.74 10.72 11.34
CA ALA A 108 -6.20 10.58 9.95
C ALA A 108 -7.13 9.37 9.79
N LEU A 109 -6.80 8.25 10.41
CA LEU A 109 -7.63 7.04 10.41
C LEU A 109 -8.97 7.27 11.12
N MET A 110 -8.99 7.95 12.27
CA MET A 110 -10.23 8.28 12.97
C MET A 110 -11.14 9.20 12.17
N ASP A 111 -10.59 10.07 11.34
CA ASP A 111 -11.38 10.99 10.52
C ASP A 111 -11.95 10.33 9.26
N LYS A 112 -11.21 9.41 8.66
CA LYS A 112 -11.56 8.87 7.33
C LYS A 112 -12.11 7.43 7.36
N VAL A 113 -11.79 6.65 8.38
CA VAL A 113 -12.17 5.24 8.51
C VAL A 113 -13.19 5.07 9.63
N LYS A 114 -14.25 4.29 9.37
CA LYS A 114 -15.35 4.09 10.32
C LYS A 114 -15.15 2.84 11.19
N SER A 115 -14.73 1.74 10.60
CA SER A 115 -14.55 0.44 11.27
C SER A 115 -13.23 0.40 12.07
N ALA A 116 -13.25 -0.28 13.21
CA ALA A 116 -12.05 -0.58 14.00
C ALA A 116 -11.12 -1.54 13.25
N ASP A 117 -11.67 -2.57 12.60
CA ASP A 117 -10.90 -3.56 11.85
C ASP A 117 -10.17 -2.93 10.67
N GLU A 118 -10.85 -2.07 9.90
CA GLU A 118 -10.24 -1.31 8.82
C GLU A 118 -9.13 -0.37 9.33
N HIS A 119 -9.35 0.27 10.50
CA HIS A 119 -8.35 1.11 11.14
C HIS A 119 -7.10 0.31 11.52
N ILE A 120 -7.28 -0.88 12.14
CA ILE A 120 -6.17 -1.78 12.51
C ILE A 120 -5.43 -2.21 11.26
N TRP A 121 -6.13 -2.64 10.23
CA TRP A 121 -5.52 -3.06 8.98
C TRP A 121 -4.65 -1.95 8.34
N TYR A 122 -5.18 -0.72 8.25
CA TYR A 122 -4.38 0.41 7.75
C TYR A 122 -3.18 0.73 8.66
N ALA A 123 -3.32 0.60 9.98
CA ALA A 123 -2.21 0.80 10.91
C ALA A 123 -1.07 -0.21 10.66
N GLU A 124 -1.42 -1.47 10.42
CA GLU A 124 -0.47 -2.51 10.02
C GLU A 124 0.18 -2.21 8.67
N GLN A 125 -0.58 -1.74 7.68
CA GLN A 125 -0.03 -1.34 6.38
C GLN A 125 0.94 -0.15 6.53
N VAL A 126 0.62 0.84 7.34
CA VAL A 126 1.53 1.96 7.63
C VAL A 126 2.84 1.47 8.25
N ALA A 127 2.75 0.59 9.26
CA ALA A 127 3.92 0.03 9.93
C ALA A 127 4.79 -0.82 8.98
N LYS A 128 4.16 -1.67 8.17
CA LYS A 128 4.83 -2.54 7.22
C LYS A 128 5.50 -1.77 6.08
N ASN A 129 4.84 -0.75 5.56
CA ASN A 129 5.25 -0.05 4.34
C ASN A 129 5.97 1.29 4.62
N GLY A 130 6.02 1.73 5.88
CA GLY A 130 6.62 3.02 6.24
C GLY A 130 5.89 4.22 5.64
N TRP A 131 4.57 4.14 5.43
CA TRP A 131 3.81 5.22 4.81
C TRP A 131 3.83 6.50 5.64
N SER A 132 4.03 7.62 4.97
CA SER A 132 3.74 8.93 5.56
C SER A 132 2.22 9.12 5.72
N ARG A 133 1.81 10.09 6.55
CA ARG A 133 0.39 10.44 6.69
C ARG A 133 -0.29 10.74 5.35
N ASN A 134 0.40 11.40 4.42
CA ASN A 134 -0.17 11.75 3.12
C ASN A 134 -0.38 10.52 2.24
N VAL A 135 0.57 9.58 2.24
CA VAL A 135 0.42 8.30 1.54
C VAL A 135 -0.74 7.49 2.14
N LEU A 136 -0.84 7.42 3.47
CA LEU A 136 -1.97 6.77 4.13
C LEU A 136 -3.31 7.36 3.71
N VAL A 137 -3.43 8.70 3.73
CA VAL A 137 -4.67 9.39 3.31
C VAL A 137 -5.02 9.06 1.86
N HIS A 138 -4.05 9.08 0.96
CA HIS A 138 -4.25 8.70 -0.43
C HIS A 138 -4.74 7.24 -0.57
N GLN A 139 -4.12 6.29 0.16
CA GLN A 139 -4.52 4.89 0.13
C GLN A 139 -5.94 4.66 0.68
N ILE A 140 -6.35 5.42 1.71
CA ILE A 140 -7.73 5.38 2.22
C ILE A 140 -8.71 5.92 1.17
N GLU A 141 -8.40 7.07 0.57
CA GLU A 141 -9.25 7.72 -0.43
C GLU A 141 -9.39 6.92 -1.73
N SER A 142 -8.34 6.20 -2.10
CA SER A 142 -8.37 5.24 -3.22
C SER A 142 -9.07 3.92 -2.88
N GLY A 143 -9.59 3.75 -1.65
CA GLY A 143 -10.32 2.55 -1.23
C GLY A 143 -9.46 1.29 -1.19
N LEU A 144 -8.19 1.40 -0.75
CA LEU A 144 -7.27 0.26 -0.76
C LEU A 144 -7.80 -0.95 0.02
N TYR A 145 -8.41 -0.75 1.20
CA TYR A 145 -8.97 -1.84 2.00
C TYR A 145 -10.04 -2.61 1.23
N GLN A 146 -10.94 -1.89 0.55
CA GLN A 146 -11.99 -2.47 -0.26
C GLN A 146 -11.43 -3.28 -1.43
N ARG A 147 -10.43 -2.74 -2.12
CA ARG A 147 -9.81 -3.38 -3.30
C ARG A 147 -8.88 -4.54 -2.97
N GLN A 148 -8.27 -4.55 -1.79
CA GLN A 148 -7.28 -5.55 -1.40
C GLN A 148 -7.84 -6.62 -0.45
N VAL A 149 -8.77 -6.27 0.42
CA VAL A 149 -9.29 -7.18 1.46
C VAL A 149 -10.68 -7.68 1.11
N LEU A 150 -11.58 -6.77 0.67
CA LEU A 150 -13.00 -7.11 0.48
C LEU A 150 -13.34 -7.54 -0.95
N ALA A 151 -12.52 -7.16 -1.95
CA ALA A 151 -12.79 -7.53 -3.33
C ALA A 151 -12.64 -9.04 -3.56
N GLU A 152 -13.58 -9.63 -4.27
CA GLU A 152 -13.43 -10.97 -4.84
C GLU A 152 -12.39 -10.92 -5.96
N LYS A 153 -11.36 -11.75 -5.86
CA LYS A 153 -10.22 -11.76 -6.77
C LYS A 153 -10.23 -13.02 -7.62
N VAL A 154 -10.15 -12.83 -8.92
CA VAL A 154 -10.09 -13.96 -9.86
C VAL A 154 -8.64 -14.38 -10.05
N SER A 155 -8.28 -15.56 -9.56
CA SER A 155 -6.95 -16.14 -9.74
C SER A 155 -6.99 -17.66 -9.59
N ASN A 156 -5.97 -18.34 -10.11
CA ASN A 156 -5.73 -19.76 -9.87
C ASN A 156 -4.56 -20.01 -8.89
N PHE A 157 -4.17 -19.02 -8.09
CA PHE A 157 -3.01 -19.10 -7.20
C PHE A 157 -3.11 -20.27 -6.20
N GLU A 158 -4.27 -20.47 -5.59
CA GLU A 158 -4.50 -21.55 -4.63
C GLU A 158 -4.21 -22.94 -5.23
N SER A 159 -4.58 -23.15 -6.51
CA SER A 159 -4.39 -24.43 -7.19
C SER A 159 -3.02 -24.60 -7.83
N ARG A 160 -2.23 -23.52 -8.00
CA ARG A 160 -0.96 -23.52 -8.74
C ARG A 160 0.27 -23.17 -7.92
N LEU A 161 0.10 -22.63 -6.71
CA LEU A 161 1.18 -22.27 -5.81
C LEU A 161 1.06 -23.06 -4.50
N PRO A 162 2.18 -23.48 -3.90
CA PRO A 162 2.16 -24.07 -2.58
C PRO A 162 1.85 -23.03 -1.50
N SER A 163 1.20 -23.44 -0.39
CA SER A 163 1.11 -22.61 0.81
C SER A 163 2.51 -22.42 1.44
N PRO A 164 2.86 -21.23 1.98
CA PRO A 164 2.05 -20.01 2.11
C PRO A 164 2.14 -19.06 0.89
N GLN A 165 2.77 -19.45 -0.20
CA GLN A 165 2.99 -18.59 -1.37
C GLN A 165 1.67 -18.21 -2.06
N SER A 166 0.72 -19.13 -2.12
CA SER A 166 -0.60 -18.90 -2.70
C SER A 166 -1.36 -17.78 -1.98
N GLU A 167 -1.39 -17.81 -0.65
CA GLU A 167 -2.04 -16.80 0.17
C GLU A 167 -1.34 -15.45 0.06
N LEU A 168 -0.01 -15.44 0.08
CA LEU A 168 0.78 -14.20 -0.08
C LEU A 168 0.56 -13.57 -1.46
N ALA A 169 0.50 -14.38 -2.53
CA ALA A 169 0.21 -13.88 -3.88
C ALA A 169 -1.21 -13.28 -3.96
N ALA A 170 -2.21 -13.98 -3.40
CA ALA A 170 -3.59 -13.49 -3.35
C ALA A 170 -3.74 -12.20 -2.52
N GLN A 171 -3.03 -12.10 -1.38
CA GLN A 171 -3.03 -10.88 -0.57
C GLN A 171 -2.37 -9.68 -1.28
N THR A 172 -1.38 -9.93 -2.13
CA THR A 172 -0.69 -8.86 -2.86
C THR A 172 -1.54 -8.29 -3.99
N MET A 173 -2.43 -9.10 -4.56
CA MET A 173 -3.31 -8.72 -5.65
C MET A 173 -4.39 -7.73 -5.20
N LYS A 174 -4.76 -6.79 -6.08
CA LYS A 174 -5.85 -5.82 -5.90
C LYS A 174 -6.85 -5.94 -7.03
N ASP A 175 -8.09 -5.57 -6.78
CA ASP A 175 -9.12 -5.50 -7.81
C ASP A 175 -10.14 -4.40 -7.47
N PRO A 176 -10.22 -3.32 -8.24
CA PRO A 176 -9.31 -2.95 -9.34
C PRO A 176 -7.97 -2.35 -8.89
N TYR A 177 -7.00 -2.26 -9.80
CA TYR A 177 -5.84 -1.37 -9.67
C TYR A 177 -6.25 0.06 -10.05
N ILE A 178 -5.67 1.08 -9.38
CA ILE A 178 -5.96 2.50 -9.63
C ILE A 178 -4.71 3.22 -10.11
N PHE A 179 -4.77 3.74 -11.34
CA PHE A 179 -3.70 4.49 -11.98
C PHE A 179 -4.12 5.96 -12.13
N ASP A 180 -4.32 6.66 -11.01
CA ASP A 180 -4.76 8.07 -10.95
C ASP A 180 -3.70 9.09 -11.41
N PHE A 181 -2.48 8.64 -11.56
CA PHE A 181 -1.35 9.44 -12.03
C PHE A 181 -1.19 9.42 -13.56
N ILE A 182 -1.97 8.60 -14.28
CA ILE A 182 -1.98 8.57 -15.74
C ILE A 182 -2.98 9.63 -16.24
N PRO A 183 -2.56 10.58 -17.10
CA PRO A 183 -3.49 11.49 -17.74
C PRO A 183 -4.49 10.71 -18.61
N PHE A 184 -5.77 10.75 -18.28
CA PHE A 184 -6.80 10.08 -19.06
C PHE A 184 -6.94 10.71 -20.46
N LYS A 185 -6.94 9.86 -21.50
CA LYS A 185 -7.30 10.20 -22.87
C LYS A 185 -8.18 9.07 -23.39
N GLU A 186 -9.23 9.41 -24.15
CA GLU A 186 -10.20 8.42 -24.65
C GLU A 186 -9.57 7.38 -25.62
N ASP A 187 -8.56 7.79 -26.37
CA ASP A 187 -7.96 6.98 -27.45
C ASP A 187 -6.64 6.30 -27.04
N MET A 188 -6.37 6.13 -25.73
CA MET A 188 -5.14 5.48 -25.26
C MET A 188 -5.09 4.02 -25.66
N ILE A 189 -4.01 3.63 -26.33
CA ILE A 189 -3.67 2.23 -26.61
C ILE A 189 -2.80 1.64 -25.48
N GLU A 190 -2.63 0.33 -25.45
CA GLU A 190 -1.84 -0.38 -24.42
C GLU A 190 -0.47 0.23 -24.21
N ARG A 191 0.24 0.56 -25.30
CA ARG A 191 1.57 1.18 -25.25
C ARG A 191 1.59 2.55 -24.59
N ASP A 192 0.54 3.37 -24.75
CA ASP A 192 0.46 4.69 -24.12
C ASP A 192 0.31 4.56 -22.61
N ILE A 193 -0.51 3.60 -22.16
CA ILE A 193 -0.70 3.30 -20.74
C ILE A 193 0.59 2.76 -20.13
N GLU A 194 1.25 1.81 -20.78
CA GLU A 194 2.53 1.26 -20.37
C GLU A 194 3.58 2.37 -20.20
N GLN A 195 3.77 3.22 -21.20
CA GLN A 195 4.72 4.34 -21.14
C GLN A 195 4.40 5.32 -20.01
N ALA A 196 3.11 5.60 -19.78
CA ALA A 196 2.67 6.47 -18.70
C ALA A 196 2.94 5.84 -17.31
N LEU A 197 2.73 4.53 -17.16
CA LEU A 197 3.06 3.78 -15.94
C LEU A 197 4.56 3.82 -15.64
N VAL A 198 5.39 3.58 -16.64
CA VAL A 198 6.86 3.56 -16.50
C VAL A 198 7.42 4.96 -16.25
N LYS A 199 6.83 5.99 -16.85
CA LYS A 199 7.22 7.39 -16.62
C LYS A 199 7.12 7.79 -15.15
N ASP A 200 6.15 7.24 -14.40
CA ASP A 200 6.03 7.44 -12.95
C ASP A 200 6.07 6.09 -12.21
N VAL A 201 7.17 5.36 -12.43
CA VAL A 201 7.38 4.03 -11.84
C VAL A 201 7.27 4.05 -10.30
N THR A 202 7.54 5.17 -9.66
CA THR A 202 7.40 5.31 -8.21
C THR A 202 5.94 5.16 -7.78
N LYS A 203 5.02 5.81 -8.49
CA LYS A 203 3.58 5.69 -8.21
C LYS A 203 3.05 4.32 -8.60
N LEU A 204 3.55 3.75 -9.69
CA LEU A 204 3.23 2.37 -10.06
C LEU A 204 3.64 1.39 -8.96
N LEU A 205 4.85 1.50 -8.41
CA LEU A 205 5.32 0.66 -7.31
C LEU A 205 4.51 0.88 -6.02
N LEU A 206 4.07 2.11 -5.74
CA LEU A 206 3.16 2.40 -4.62
C LEU A 206 1.80 1.71 -4.82
N GLU A 207 1.27 1.72 -6.05
CA GLU A 207 0.02 1.03 -6.34
C GLU A 207 0.20 -0.49 -6.32
N LEU A 208 1.28 -1.05 -6.85
CA LEU A 208 1.55 -2.49 -6.77
C LEU A 208 1.74 -2.96 -5.32
N GLY A 209 2.37 -2.16 -4.49
CA GLY A 209 2.63 -2.46 -3.09
C GLY A 209 4.08 -2.85 -2.81
N THR A 210 4.36 -3.28 -1.56
CA THR A 210 5.72 -3.61 -1.12
C THR A 210 6.26 -4.89 -1.72
N GLY A 211 7.58 -4.88 -1.90
CA GLY A 211 8.33 -6.03 -2.38
C GLY A 211 8.52 -6.07 -3.89
N PHE A 212 7.86 -5.22 -4.66
CA PHE A 212 8.07 -5.15 -6.10
C PHE A 212 9.34 -4.37 -6.47
N ALA A 213 10.17 -4.98 -7.31
CA ALA A 213 11.31 -4.36 -7.96
C ALA A 213 11.07 -4.36 -9.47
N PHE A 214 11.11 -3.19 -10.10
CA PHE A 214 10.91 -3.04 -11.54
C PHE A 214 12.16 -3.51 -12.29
N LEU A 215 12.00 -4.43 -13.25
CA LEU A 215 13.08 -4.97 -14.07
C LEU A 215 13.10 -4.40 -15.50
N GLY A 216 11.93 -4.00 -16.01
CA GLY A 216 11.83 -3.38 -17.33
C GLY A 216 10.42 -3.43 -17.91
N ASN A 217 10.23 -2.66 -18.96
CA ASN A 217 9.07 -2.72 -19.83
C ASN A 217 9.48 -3.17 -21.23
N GLN A 218 8.53 -3.70 -21.99
CA GLN A 218 8.78 -4.34 -23.30
C GLN A 218 10.00 -5.27 -23.18
N TYR A 219 9.96 -6.10 -22.12
CA TYR A 219 11.10 -6.95 -21.78
C TYR A 219 11.26 -8.05 -22.82
N HIS A 220 12.37 -8.00 -23.54
CA HIS A 220 12.65 -8.91 -24.65
C HIS A 220 12.97 -10.32 -24.17
N LEU A 221 12.31 -11.31 -24.73
CA LEU A 221 12.60 -12.74 -24.59
C LEU A 221 12.79 -13.35 -25.97
N ASN A 222 13.88 -14.10 -26.18
CA ASN A 222 14.04 -14.91 -27.37
C ASN A 222 13.74 -16.39 -27.02
N VAL A 223 12.74 -16.97 -27.69
CA VAL A 223 12.32 -18.35 -27.47
C VAL A 223 12.30 -19.08 -28.80
N GLY A 224 13.22 -20.04 -28.96
CA GLY A 224 13.31 -20.85 -30.20
C GLY A 224 13.70 -20.06 -31.45
N GLY A 225 14.24 -18.85 -31.32
CA GLY A 225 14.58 -17.96 -32.42
C GLY A 225 13.55 -16.85 -32.67
N ASP A 226 12.38 -16.93 -32.06
CA ASP A 226 11.34 -15.92 -32.16
C ASP A 226 11.45 -14.91 -31.00
N ASP A 227 11.16 -13.65 -31.29
CA ASP A 227 11.24 -12.53 -30.35
C ASP A 227 9.87 -12.24 -29.73
N PHE A 228 9.83 -12.18 -28.39
CA PHE A 228 8.65 -11.87 -27.61
C PHE A 228 8.92 -10.70 -26.67
N TYR A 229 7.89 -9.93 -26.33
CA TYR A 229 8.01 -8.75 -25.49
C TYR A 229 6.95 -8.79 -24.38
N ILE A 230 7.40 -8.72 -23.13
CA ILE A 230 6.53 -8.62 -21.95
C ILE A 230 6.27 -7.14 -21.67
N ASP A 231 5.02 -6.73 -21.46
CA ASP A 231 4.68 -5.33 -21.20
C ASP A 231 5.45 -4.79 -20.01
N LEU A 232 5.32 -5.42 -18.83
CA LEU A 232 6.03 -5.03 -17.62
C LEU A 232 6.56 -6.27 -16.87
N LEU A 233 7.85 -6.27 -16.55
CA LEU A 233 8.48 -7.32 -15.78
C LEU A 233 8.95 -6.77 -14.42
N PHE A 234 8.59 -7.48 -13.35
CA PHE A 234 9.00 -7.21 -11.98
C PHE A 234 9.60 -8.45 -11.34
N TYR A 235 10.30 -8.23 -10.23
CA TYR A 235 10.62 -9.27 -9.26
C TYR A 235 10.00 -8.91 -7.91
N ASN A 236 9.32 -9.86 -7.27
CA ASN A 236 8.77 -9.63 -5.93
C ASN A 236 9.65 -10.29 -4.87
N LEU A 237 10.26 -9.46 -4.02
CA LEU A 237 11.20 -9.88 -2.97
C LEU A 237 10.55 -10.75 -1.89
N ASN A 238 9.27 -10.48 -1.55
CA ASN A 238 8.54 -11.22 -0.53
C ASN A 238 8.14 -12.62 -1.03
N LEU A 239 7.68 -12.69 -2.27
CA LEU A 239 7.30 -13.93 -2.95
C LEU A 239 8.50 -14.67 -3.53
N ARG A 240 9.66 -13.98 -3.68
CA ARG A 240 10.88 -14.50 -4.29
C ARG A 240 10.62 -15.10 -5.69
N CYS A 241 9.90 -14.35 -6.52
CA CYS A 241 9.54 -14.77 -7.87
C CYS A 241 9.48 -13.60 -8.84
N TYR A 242 9.56 -13.89 -10.12
CA TYR A 242 9.21 -12.92 -11.15
C TYR A 242 7.71 -12.69 -11.21
N VAL A 243 7.33 -11.48 -11.56
CA VAL A 243 5.94 -11.08 -11.78
C VAL A 243 5.84 -10.47 -13.17
N VAL A 244 5.08 -11.13 -14.01
CA VAL A 244 4.76 -10.67 -15.38
C VAL A 244 3.44 -9.95 -15.35
N ILE A 245 3.39 -8.70 -15.80
CA ILE A 245 2.17 -7.92 -15.91
C ILE A 245 1.91 -7.64 -17.38
N GLU A 246 0.72 -8.05 -17.86
CA GLU A 246 0.20 -7.75 -19.18
C GLU A 246 -0.97 -6.80 -19.07
N LEU A 247 -0.99 -5.78 -19.93
CA LEU A 247 -1.99 -4.72 -19.98
C LEU A 247 -2.92 -4.94 -21.17
N LYS A 248 -4.22 -4.76 -20.97
CA LYS A 248 -5.21 -4.82 -22.04
C LYS A 248 -6.18 -3.63 -21.92
N THR A 249 -6.30 -2.86 -22.97
CA THR A 249 -7.17 -1.66 -23.01
C THR A 249 -8.66 -1.97 -23.13
N GLY A 250 -9.01 -3.22 -23.34
CA GLY A 250 -10.37 -3.71 -23.47
C GLY A 250 -10.83 -4.57 -22.30
N GLU A 251 -11.95 -5.26 -22.54
CA GLU A 251 -12.46 -6.30 -21.68
C GLU A 251 -11.57 -7.55 -21.72
N PHE A 252 -11.52 -8.30 -20.60
CA PHE A 252 -10.82 -9.57 -20.53
C PHE A 252 -11.30 -10.56 -21.60
N LYS A 253 -10.35 -11.24 -22.25
CA LYS A 253 -10.61 -12.33 -23.19
C LYS A 253 -9.76 -13.56 -22.82
N PRO A 254 -10.29 -14.79 -23.01
CA PRO A 254 -9.58 -16.03 -22.69
C PRO A 254 -8.20 -16.19 -23.34
N GLU A 255 -8.03 -15.67 -24.57
CA GLU A 255 -6.75 -15.72 -25.29
C GLU A 255 -5.61 -15.02 -24.56
N TYR A 256 -5.89 -13.98 -23.77
CA TYR A 256 -4.89 -13.25 -23.01
C TYR A 256 -4.27 -14.09 -21.90
N ALA A 257 -5.06 -14.96 -21.25
CA ALA A 257 -4.57 -15.91 -20.26
C ALA A 257 -3.59 -16.92 -20.89
N GLY A 258 -3.87 -17.36 -22.11
CA GLY A 258 -2.98 -18.25 -22.89
C GLY A 258 -1.64 -17.60 -23.21
N GLN A 259 -1.65 -16.34 -23.65
CA GLN A 259 -0.44 -15.54 -23.92
C GLN A 259 0.41 -15.38 -22.64
N LEU A 260 -0.23 -14.98 -21.52
CA LEU A 260 0.46 -14.80 -20.25
C LEU A 260 1.03 -16.13 -19.71
N ASN A 261 0.30 -17.24 -19.86
CA ASN A 261 0.78 -18.57 -19.48
C ASN A 261 2.05 -18.96 -20.25
N PHE A 262 2.14 -18.63 -21.54
CA PHE A 262 3.34 -18.81 -22.34
C PHE A 262 4.50 -17.94 -21.79
N TYR A 263 4.27 -16.64 -21.55
CA TYR A 263 5.31 -15.76 -21.01
C TYR A 263 5.85 -16.21 -19.66
N LEU A 264 4.99 -16.70 -18.76
CA LEU A 264 5.42 -17.26 -17.48
C LEU A 264 6.28 -18.52 -17.66
N SER A 265 5.96 -19.35 -18.66
CA SER A 265 6.77 -20.53 -18.98
C SER A 265 8.14 -20.12 -19.50
N ALA A 266 8.21 -19.11 -20.37
CA ALA A 266 9.46 -18.58 -20.90
C ALA A 266 10.32 -17.93 -19.81
N VAL A 267 9.72 -17.11 -18.94
CA VAL A 267 10.41 -16.49 -17.79
C VAL A 267 10.96 -17.54 -16.83
N ASP A 268 10.17 -18.57 -16.50
CA ASP A 268 10.64 -19.66 -15.65
C ASP A 268 11.78 -20.46 -16.29
N GLY A 269 11.77 -20.62 -17.61
CA GLY A 269 12.81 -21.35 -18.33
C GLY A 269 14.09 -20.56 -18.57
N ILE A 270 14.00 -19.24 -18.74
CA ILE A 270 15.12 -18.37 -19.17
C ILE A 270 15.70 -17.57 -18.00
N LEU A 271 14.85 -16.96 -17.17
CA LEU A 271 15.27 -15.99 -16.15
C LEU A 271 15.34 -16.58 -14.74
N LYS A 272 14.39 -17.46 -14.39
CA LYS A 272 14.27 -18.01 -13.05
C LYS A 272 15.52 -18.75 -12.60
N LYS A 273 15.99 -18.50 -11.39
CA LYS A 273 17.10 -19.23 -10.75
C LYS A 273 16.55 -20.34 -9.84
N GLY A 274 17.41 -21.29 -9.49
CA GLY A 274 17.01 -22.45 -8.68
C GLY A 274 16.42 -22.13 -7.30
N GLN A 275 16.71 -20.96 -6.76
CA GLN A 275 16.19 -20.46 -5.48
C GLN A 275 14.88 -19.65 -5.60
N ASP A 276 14.44 -19.36 -6.82
CA ASP A 276 13.23 -18.59 -7.05
C ASP A 276 12.00 -19.51 -7.06
N ASN A 277 10.91 -19.00 -6.54
CA ASN A 277 9.60 -19.63 -6.63
C ASN A 277 9.04 -19.53 -8.06
N PRO A 278 7.98 -20.27 -8.42
CA PRO A 278 7.33 -20.11 -9.71
C PRO A 278 6.91 -18.68 -9.97
N SER A 279 7.14 -18.19 -11.19
CA SER A 279 6.73 -16.85 -11.61
C SER A 279 5.21 -16.71 -11.61
N ILE A 280 4.69 -15.55 -11.26
CA ILE A 280 3.25 -15.25 -11.26
C ILE A 280 2.90 -14.23 -12.35
N GLY A 281 1.70 -14.35 -12.92
CA GLY A 281 1.17 -13.42 -13.90
C GLY A 281 0.03 -12.57 -13.34
N LEU A 282 0.00 -11.31 -13.71
CA LEU A 282 -1.12 -10.40 -13.49
C LEU A 282 -1.59 -9.88 -14.84
N LEU A 283 -2.82 -10.21 -15.20
CA LEU A 283 -3.48 -9.67 -16.38
C LEU A 283 -4.37 -8.51 -15.96
N LEU A 284 -4.05 -7.31 -16.40
CA LEU A 284 -4.75 -6.09 -16.08
C LEU A 284 -5.60 -5.65 -17.28
N CYS A 285 -6.91 -5.69 -17.14
CA CYS A 285 -7.88 -5.34 -18.18
C CYS A 285 -8.69 -4.10 -17.76
N LYS A 286 -9.26 -3.37 -18.72
CA LYS A 286 -10.17 -2.26 -18.43
C LYS A 286 -11.44 -2.73 -17.73
N SER A 287 -11.92 -3.94 -18.08
CA SER A 287 -13.03 -4.62 -17.43
C SER A 287 -12.89 -6.13 -17.56
N LYS A 288 -13.62 -6.88 -16.76
CA LYS A 288 -13.66 -8.35 -16.82
C LYS A 288 -15.03 -8.88 -16.45
N ASN A 289 -15.33 -10.05 -16.97
CA ASN A 289 -16.40 -10.91 -16.45
C ASN A 289 -15.74 -11.99 -15.59
N ASP A 290 -16.04 -12.00 -14.30
CA ASP A 290 -15.36 -12.85 -13.32
C ASP A 290 -15.53 -14.34 -13.67
N LEU A 291 -16.72 -14.78 -14.05
CA LEU A 291 -16.99 -16.17 -14.42
C LEU A 291 -16.20 -16.60 -15.67
N VAL A 292 -16.12 -15.73 -16.69
CA VAL A 292 -15.32 -16.00 -17.89
C VAL A 292 -13.83 -16.11 -17.54
N ALA A 293 -13.35 -15.24 -16.67
CA ALA A 293 -11.96 -15.25 -16.22
C ALA A 293 -11.65 -16.51 -15.39
N GLU A 294 -12.52 -16.90 -14.44
CA GLU A 294 -12.38 -18.14 -13.66
C GLU A 294 -12.29 -19.37 -14.56
N TYR A 295 -13.23 -19.54 -15.50
CA TYR A 295 -13.20 -20.68 -16.44
C TYR A 295 -11.93 -20.67 -17.29
N SER A 296 -11.46 -19.49 -17.71
CA SER A 296 -10.22 -19.38 -18.50
C SER A 296 -8.97 -19.78 -17.72
N LEU A 297 -8.95 -19.55 -16.40
CA LEU A 297 -7.82 -19.89 -15.56
C LEU A 297 -7.80 -21.34 -15.06
N LYS A 298 -8.93 -22.05 -15.13
CA LYS A 298 -9.12 -23.37 -14.54
C LYS A 298 -8.05 -24.39 -14.97
N ASP A 299 -7.74 -24.42 -16.27
CA ASP A 299 -6.82 -25.38 -16.85
C ASP A 299 -5.44 -24.78 -17.18
N MET A 300 -5.18 -23.50 -16.83
CA MET A 300 -3.87 -22.89 -17.01
C MET A 300 -2.85 -23.52 -16.08
N SER A 301 -1.66 -23.85 -16.60
CA SER A 301 -0.59 -24.51 -15.83
C SER A 301 0.15 -23.56 -14.92
N LYS A 302 0.17 -22.26 -15.24
CA LYS A 302 0.90 -21.22 -14.51
C LYS A 302 -0.02 -20.41 -13.60
N PRO A 303 0.51 -19.87 -12.49
CA PRO A 303 -0.25 -19.05 -11.55
C PRO A 303 -0.55 -17.67 -12.16
N ILE A 304 -1.82 -17.39 -12.41
CA ILE A 304 -2.31 -16.16 -13.05
C ILE A 304 -3.43 -15.56 -12.21
N GLY A 305 -3.39 -14.23 -12.03
CA GLY A 305 -4.48 -13.43 -11.52
C GLY A 305 -5.00 -12.46 -12.60
N VAL A 306 -6.30 -12.23 -12.62
CA VAL A 306 -6.96 -11.27 -13.53
C VAL A 306 -7.60 -10.17 -12.69
N SER A 307 -7.24 -8.91 -12.97
CA SER A 307 -7.82 -7.74 -12.31
C SER A 307 -8.27 -6.69 -13.30
N ALA A 308 -9.28 -5.95 -12.92
CA ALA A 308 -9.57 -4.70 -13.60
C ALA A 308 -8.55 -3.61 -13.21
N TYR A 309 -8.43 -2.56 -14.03
CA TYR A 309 -7.76 -1.32 -13.65
C TYR A 309 -8.63 -0.10 -14.02
N GLN A 310 -8.39 0.99 -13.31
CA GLN A 310 -9.06 2.26 -13.53
C GLN A 310 -8.01 3.36 -13.70
N ILE A 311 -8.19 4.17 -14.75
CA ILE A 311 -7.45 5.41 -14.93
C ILE A 311 -8.41 6.52 -14.51
N THR A 312 -8.18 7.12 -13.36
CA THR A 312 -9.06 8.16 -12.82
C THR A 312 -8.34 9.50 -12.89
N SER A 313 -8.92 10.45 -13.56
CA SER A 313 -8.44 11.85 -13.57
C SER A 313 -8.86 12.64 -12.32
N ASN A 314 -9.53 12.01 -11.37
CA ASN A 314 -10.03 12.68 -10.17
C ASN A 314 -8.90 12.86 -9.16
N LEU A 315 -8.37 14.07 -9.09
CA LEU A 315 -7.63 14.53 -7.93
C LEU A 315 -8.51 14.35 -6.68
N PRO A 316 -7.95 13.93 -5.53
CA PRO A 316 -8.67 13.95 -4.26
C PRO A 316 -9.36 15.32 -4.09
N LYS A 317 -10.64 15.31 -3.73
CA LYS A 317 -11.47 16.54 -3.63
C LYS A 317 -10.84 17.64 -2.77
N GLU A 318 -9.96 17.29 -1.83
CA GLU A 318 -9.20 18.25 -1.03
C GLU A 318 -8.05 18.91 -1.81
N LEU A 319 -7.45 18.22 -2.77
CA LEU A 319 -6.43 18.78 -3.66
C LEU A 319 -7.04 19.59 -4.79
N GLU A 320 -8.22 19.23 -5.31
CA GLU A 320 -8.97 20.06 -6.26
C GLU A 320 -9.30 21.44 -5.70
N ARG A 321 -9.59 21.53 -4.38
CA ARG A 321 -9.86 22.80 -3.70
C ARG A 321 -8.62 23.65 -3.42
N GLN A 322 -7.43 23.06 -3.45
CA GLN A 322 -6.17 23.75 -3.17
C GLN A 322 -5.40 24.14 -4.44
N LEU A 323 -5.72 23.53 -5.58
CA LEU A 323 -5.13 23.90 -6.85
C LEU A 323 -5.96 25.00 -7.50
N PRO A 324 -5.34 26.09 -7.97
CA PRO A 324 -6.05 27.10 -8.76
C PRO A 324 -6.60 26.44 -10.03
N SER A 325 -7.85 26.76 -10.37
CA SER A 325 -8.46 26.26 -11.60
C SER A 325 -7.65 26.65 -12.83
N VAL A 326 -7.77 25.89 -13.93
CA VAL A 326 -7.12 26.24 -15.20
C VAL A 326 -7.47 27.68 -15.61
N GLU A 327 -8.68 28.16 -15.31
CA GLU A 327 -9.13 29.51 -15.54
C GLU A 327 -8.41 30.54 -14.66
N ASP A 328 -8.12 30.20 -13.39
CA ASP A 328 -7.38 31.08 -12.48
C ASP A 328 -5.88 31.18 -12.88
N ILE A 329 -5.31 30.09 -13.38
CA ILE A 329 -3.94 30.09 -13.93
C ILE A 329 -3.90 30.92 -15.21
N GLN A 330 -4.86 30.75 -16.11
CA GLN A 330 -4.92 31.54 -17.36
C GLN A 330 -5.15 33.03 -17.10
N LYS A 331 -5.91 33.43 -16.08
CA LYS A 331 -6.05 34.84 -15.68
C LYS A 331 -4.77 35.43 -15.11
N ARG A 332 -3.96 34.64 -14.38
CA ARG A 332 -2.67 35.11 -13.84
C ARG A 332 -1.54 35.22 -14.88
N ILE A 333 -1.64 34.50 -16.00
CA ILE A 333 -0.68 34.57 -17.10
C ILE A 333 -1.00 35.74 -18.04
N LYS A 334 -2.25 36.24 -18.04
CA LYS A 334 -2.70 37.34 -18.90
C LYS A 334 -2.61 38.73 -18.24
N ASN A 335 -2.24 38.82 -16.98
CA ASN A 335 -1.89 40.03 -16.25
C ASN A 335 -0.38 40.05 -15.96
#